data_c8828511fb91e08de250acfd9f8d3947
#
_entry.id   c8828511fb91e08de250acfd9f8d3947
#
_cell.length_a   1.000
_cell.length_b   1.000
_cell.length_c   1.000
_cell.angle_alpha   90.00
_cell.angle_beta   90.00
_cell.angle_gamma   90.00
#
_symmetry.space_group_name_H-M   'P 1'
#
loop_
_entity.id
_entity.type
_entity.pdbx_description
1 polymer ?
#
loop_
_entity_poly.entity_id
_entity_poly.type
_entity_poly.pdbx_seq_one_letter_code
_entity_poly.pdbx_strand_id
1 'polypeptide(L)'
;KAGIPVYHAGLIGEGGEPLLEVCKENGVNAEFIRQIPGPCGHTVIQVDRNGQNCILLFGGSNRSMTKEFVDSVLDSFDEGDIILLQNEINELDYIIDRAYEKKMMIILNPSPFDSALEKCNLSKISLFLMNEIEGFQITGEKEPDRILAKVKELYPKAKVVLTLGGDGSVYQDETGIYRQGIFK
;
A
#
# COMPACT_ATOMS: atom_id res chain seq x y z
N LYS A 1 1.71 16.86 -4.48
CA LYS A 1 2.64 17.19 -5.60
C LYS A 1 2.06 16.79 -6.96
N ALA A 2 1.20 15.75 -7.02
CA ALA A 2 0.56 15.30 -8.26
C ALA A 2 -0.64 16.16 -8.70
N GLY A 3 -1.08 17.12 -7.88
CA GLY A 3 -2.19 18.03 -8.20
C GLY A 3 -3.58 17.41 -8.08
N ILE A 4 -3.70 16.24 -7.45
CA ILE A 4 -4.98 15.58 -7.17
C ILE A 4 -5.33 15.73 -5.67
N PRO A 5 -6.63 15.76 -5.31
CA PRO A 5 -7.05 15.70 -3.92
C PRO A 5 -6.60 14.39 -3.28
N VAL A 6 -6.01 14.46 -2.08
CA VAL A 6 -5.56 13.29 -1.31
C VAL A 6 -6.14 13.35 0.08
N TYR A 7 -6.75 12.25 0.50
CA TYR A 7 -7.26 12.02 1.85
C TYR A 7 -6.38 10.98 2.53
N HIS A 8 -6.07 11.18 3.80
CA HIS A 8 -5.40 10.16 4.60
C HIS A 8 -6.36 9.66 5.67
N ALA A 9 -6.60 8.35 5.67
CA ALA A 9 -7.42 7.70 6.68
C ALA A 9 -6.54 6.80 7.56
N GLY A 10 -6.75 6.86 8.87
CA GLY A 10 -5.97 6.04 9.78
C GLY A 10 -6.25 6.37 11.25
N LEU A 11 -5.61 5.59 12.11
CA LEU A 11 -5.67 5.79 13.55
C LEU A 11 -4.29 6.21 14.07
N ILE A 12 -4.25 7.28 14.86
CA ILE A 12 -3.05 7.70 15.57
C ILE A 12 -3.23 7.50 17.07
N GLY A 13 -2.16 7.11 17.74
CA GLY A 13 -2.08 7.04 19.20
C GLY A 13 -1.33 8.23 19.78
N GLU A 14 -0.92 8.10 21.05
CA GLU A 14 -0.05 9.06 21.72
C GLU A 14 1.25 9.27 20.93
N GLY A 15 1.61 10.52 20.70
CA GLY A 15 2.79 10.91 19.92
C GLY A 15 2.55 10.93 18.39
N GLY A 16 1.30 10.75 17.93
CA GLY A 16 0.93 10.79 16.50
C GLY A 16 0.61 12.18 15.96
N GLU A 17 0.51 13.21 16.81
CA GLU A 17 0.13 14.58 16.44
C GLU A 17 1.01 15.17 15.30
N PRO A 18 2.33 14.92 15.24
CA PRO A 18 3.16 15.42 14.14
C PRO A 18 2.71 14.95 12.75
N LEU A 19 2.03 13.79 12.66
CA LEU A 19 1.51 13.28 11.38
C LEU A 19 0.40 14.17 10.83
N LEU A 20 -0.42 14.75 11.70
CA LEU A 20 -1.47 15.71 11.30
C LEU A 20 -0.88 17.01 10.76
N GLU A 21 0.21 17.49 11.37
CA GLU A 21 0.93 18.68 10.91
C GLU A 21 1.53 18.44 9.51
N VAL A 22 2.17 17.29 9.29
CA VAL A 22 2.72 16.92 7.98
C VAL A 22 1.62 16.82 6.92
N CYS A 23 0.47 16.24 7.23
CA CYS A 23 -0.68 16.20 6.31
C CYS A 23 -1.10 17.63 5.92
N LYS A 24 -1.28 18.50 6.89
CA LYS A 24 -1.69 19.89 6.68
C LYS A 24 -0.68 20.67 5.83
N GLU A 25 0.61 20.57 6.14
CA GLU A 25 1.68 21.24 5.40
C GLU A 25 1.77 20.80 3.93
N ASN A 26 1.39 19.55 3.65
CA ASN A 26 1.42 19.00 2.30
C ASN A 26 0.06 19.04 1.57
N GLY A 27 -0.95 19.67 2.15
CA GLY A 27 -2.29 19.78 1.55
C GLY A 27 -3.04 18.45 1.45
N VAL A 28 -2.72 17.49 2.35
CA VAL A 28 -3.43 16.22 2.48
C VAL A 28 -4.60 16.40 3.44
N ASN A 29 -5.80 16.01 3.03
CA ASN A 29 -6.95 16.06 3.91
C ASN A 29 -6.86 14.97 4.99
N ALA A 30 -6.86 15.36 6.26
CA ALA A 30 -6.71 14.49 7.42
C ALA A 30 -8.04 14.24 8.17
N GLU A 31 -9.20 14.55 7.59
CA GLU A 31 -10.48 14.44 8.27
C GLU A 31 -10.83 13.01 8.72
N PHE A 32 -10.23 11.99 8.06
CA PHE A 32 -10.39 10.58 8.41
C PHE A 32 -9.29 10.04 9.32
N ILE A 33 -8.44 10.90 9.87
CA ILE A 33 -7.50 10.50 10.92
C ILE A 33 -8.19 10.66 12.27
N ARG A 34 -8.20 9.59 13.08
CA ARG A 34 -8.77 9.62 14.44
C ARG A 34 -7.71 9.27 15.46
N GLN A 35 -7.71 10.02 16.58
CA GLN A 35 -6.87 9.71 17.71
C GLN A 35 -7.54 8.69 18.64
N ILE A 36 -6.79 7.68 19.05
CA ILE A 36 -7.23 6.63 19.98
C ILE A 36 -6.28 6.55 21.18
N PRO A 37 -6.72 6.01 22.32
CA PRO A 37 -5.81 5.72 23.44
C PRO A 37 -4.72 4.73 23.08
N GLY A 38 -3.56 4.87 23.72
CA GLY A 38 -2.41 3.99 23.57
C GLY A 38 -1.36 4.52 22.57
N PRO A 39 -0.24 3.82 22.41
CA PRO A 39 0.89 4.30 21.63
C PRO A 39 0.62 4.30 20.12
N CYS A 40 1.15 5.29 19.43
CA CYS A 40 1.15 5.34 17.98
C CYS A 40 2.00 4.22 17.38
N GLY A 41 1.65 3.74 16.19
CA GLY A 41 2.51 2.85 15.41
C GLY A 41 3.85 3.52 15.11
N HIS A 42 4.95 2.80 15.25
CA HIS A 42 6.29 3.34 14.99
C HIS A 42 7.28 2.26 14.56
N THR A 43 8.38 2.69 13.99
CA THR A 43 9.48 1.83 13.57
C THR A 43 10.78 2.27 14.22
N VAL A 44 11.65 1.29 14.52
CA VAL A 44 13.05 1.52 14.86
C VAL A 44 13.90 0.99 13.72
N ILE A 45 14.61 1.88 13.04
CA ILE A 45 15.47 1.53 11.91
C ILE A 45 16.91 1.57 12.36
N GLN A 46 17.59 0.44 12.30
CA GLN A 46 19.02 0.32 12.55
C GLN A 46 19.74 0.22 11.20
N VAL A 47 20.76 1.03 11.01
CA VAL A 47 21.58 1.04 9.80
C VAL A 47 23.02 0.72 10.17
N ASP A 48 23.63 -0.26 9.53
CA ASP A 48 25.03 -0.61 9.72
C ASP A 48 25.96 0.28 8.89
N ARG A 49 27.28 0.05 9.03
CA ARG A 49 28.32 0.83 8.32
C ARG A 49 28.30 0.62 6.80
N ASN A 50 27.67 -0.43 6.32
CA ASN A 50 27.56 -0.78 4.91
C ASN A 50 26.23 -0.29 4.29
N GLY A 51 25.39 0.43 5.07
CA GLY A 51 24.07 0.87 4.64
C GLY A 51 23.00 -0.22 4.70
N GLN A 52 23.30 -1.40 5.27
CA GLN A 52 22.31 -2.45 5.52
C GLN A 52 21.38 -2.01 6.65
N ASN A 53 20.09 -2.19 6.48
CA ASN A 53 19.11 -1.83 7.51
C ASN A 53 18.41 -3.05 8.12
N CYS A 54 18.03 -2.89 9.39
CA CYS A 54 17.10 -3.77 10.08
C CYS A 54 15.96 -2.91 10.62
N ILE A 55 14.74 -3.27 10.32
CA ILE A 55 13.55 -2.51 10.68
C ILE A 55 12.73 -3.31 11.69
N LEU A 56 12.57 -2.75 12.89
CA LEU A 56 11.67 -3.28 13.91
C LEU A 56 10.36 -2.48 13.88
N LEU A 57 9.26 -3.17 13.64
CA LEU A 57 7.93 -2.58 13.54
C LEU A 57 7.16 -2.78 14.86
N PHE A 58 6.58 -1.71 15.35
CA PHE A 58 5.55 -1.75 16.39
C PHE A 58 4.24 -1.22 15.81
N GLY A 59 3.23 -2.08 15.70
CA GLY A 59 1.98 -1.74 15.03
C GLY A 59 1.16 -0.66 15.72
N GLY A 60 1.09 -0.70 17.08
CA GLY A 60 0.35 0.30 17.85
C GLY A 60 -1.05 0.57 17.29
N SER A 61 -1.40 1.85 17.16
CA SER A 61 -2.67 2.28 16.61
C SER A 61 -2.97 1.76 15.20
N ASN A 62 -1.94 1.42 14.39
CA ASN A 62 -2.13 0.86 13.04
C ASN A 62 -2.84 -0.52 13.05
N ARG A 63 -2.81 -1.22 14.18
CA ARG A 63 -3.48 -2.52 14.35
C ARG A 63 -4.81 -2.43 15.10
N SER A 64 -5.39 -1.23 15.19
CA SER A 64 -6.62 -0.95 15.93
C SER A 64 -7.79 -0.55 15.03
N MET A 65 -7.69 -0.74 13.71
CA MET A 65 -8.80 -0.50 12.79
C MET A 65 -9.97 -1.39 13.14
N THR A 66 -11.19 -0.83 13.06
CA THR A 66 -12.44 -1.60 13.16
C THR A 66 -13.21 -1.50 11.85
N LYS A 67 -14.08 -2.47 11.61
CA LYS A 67 -14.92 -2.48 10.40
C LYS A 67 -15.83 -1.25 10.33
N GLU A 68 -16.35 -0.80 11.47
CA GLU A 68 -17.17 0.41 11.57
C GLU A 68 -16.38 1.67 11.19
N PHE A 69 -15.08 1.74 11.58
CA PHE A 69 -14.22 2.83 11.15
C PHE A 69 -13.99 2.76 9.64
N VAL A 70 -13.66 1.60 9.09
CA VAL A 70 -13.46 1.39 7.65
C VAL A 70 -14.71 1.80 6.87
N ASP A 71 -15.90 1.33 7.28
CA ASP A 71 -17.16 1.69 6.62
C ASP A 71 -17.40 3.21 6.67
N SER A 72 -17.19 3.83 7.85
CA SER A 72 -17.38 5.29 8.00
C SER A 72 -16.47 6.13 7.09
N VAL A 73 -15.28 5.61 6.76
CA VAL A 73 -14.36 6.26 5.81
C VAL A 73 -14.83 6.02 4.38
N LEU A 74 -15.04 4.76 4.02
CA LEU A 74 -15.37 4.37 2.65
C LEU A 74 -16.72 4.92 2.18
N ASP A 75 -17.66 5.17 3.08
CA ASP A 75 -18.96 5.79 2.75
C ASP A 75 -18.83 7.19 2.14
N SER A 76 -17.69 7.85 2.33
CA SER A 76 -17.39 9.17 1.76
C SER A 76 -16.75 9.12 0.36
N PHE A 77 -16.55 7.93 -0.20
CA PHE A 77 -15.95 7.73 -1.52
C PHE A 77 -16.87 6.96 -2.46
N ASP A 78 -16.71 7.17 -3.76
CA ASP A 78 -17.58 6.65 -4.80
C ASP A 78 -16.86 5.77 -5.83
N GLU A 79 -17.63 5.24 -6.79
CA GLU A 79 -17.11 4.49 -7.94
C GLU A 79 -16.09 5.33 -8.72
N GLY A 80 -14.92 4.77 -8.98
CA GLY A 80 -13.83 5.42 -9.71
C GLY A 80 -12.83 6.15 -8.83
N ASP A 81 -13.11 6.35 -7.54
CA ASP A 81 -12.11 6.83 -6.61
C ASP A 81 -10.98 5.81 -6.42
N ILE A 82 -9.82 6.31 -6.01
CA ILE A 82 -8.61 5.50 -5.85
C ILE A 82 -8.33 5.28 -4.36
N ILE A 83 -8.14 4.03 -3.97
CA ILE A 83 -7.60 3.68 -2.65
C ILE A 83 -6.20 3.09 -2.79
N LEU A 84 -5.24 3.67 -2.05
CA LEU A 84 -3.85 3.19 -1.97
C LEU A 84 -3.62 2.53 -0.62
N LEU A 85 -3.24 1.27 -0.65
CA LEU A 85 -3.07 0.41 0.52
C LEU A 85 -1.65 -0.13 0.63
N GLN A 86 -1.21 -0.31 1.88
CA GLN A 86 -0.04 -1.10 2.26
C GLN A 86 -0.44 -2.13 3.32
N ASN A 87 0.40 -3.16 3.53
CA ASN A 87 0.11 -4.22 4.50
C ASN A 87 0.62 -3.88 5.91
N GLU A 88 0.43 -2.65 6.36
CA GLU A 88 0.86 -2.19 7.69
C GLU A 88 -0.28 -2.04 8.71
N ILE A 89 -1.53 -2.21 8.25
CA ILE A 89 -2.74 -2.08 9.07
C ILE A 89 -3.46 -3.43 9.20
N ASN A 90 -4.34 -3.56 10.19
CA ASN A 90 -5.28 -4.68 10.24
C ASN A 90 -6.52 -4.43 9.36
N GLU A 91 -7.41 -5.41 9.23
CA GLU A 91 -8.64 -5.37 8.42
C GLU A 91 -8.38 -5.12 6.92
N LEU A 92 -7.18 -5.41 6.41
CA LEU A 92 -6.83 -5.16 5.01
C LEU A 92 -7.72 -5.96 4.04
N ASP A 93 -8.04 -7.20 4.38
CA ASP A 93 -8.98 -8.04 3.64
C ASP A 93 -10.37 -7.40 3.55
N TYR A 94 -10.88 -6.91 4.68
CA TYR A 94 -12.16 -6.22 4.72
C TYR A 94 -12.15 -4.92 3.92
N ILE A 95 -11.10 -4.12 4.03
CA ILE A 95 -10.93 -2.88 3.26
C ILE A 95 -10.96 -3.15 1.76
N ILE A 96 -10.21 -4.16 1.30
CA ILE A 96 -10.17 -4.57 -0.11
C ILE A 96 -11.57 -5.00 -0.58
N ASP A 97 -12.28 -5.78 0.21
CA ASP A 97 -13.62 -6.26 -0.13
C ASP A 97 -14.60 -5.10 -0.27
N ARG A 98 -14.63 -4.19 0.69
CA ARG A 98 -15.52 -3.03 0.68
C ARG A 98 -15.19 -2.05 -0.46
N ALA A 99 -13.91 -1.76 -0.70
CA ALA A 99 -13.49 -0.90 -1.81
C ALA A 99 -13.87 -1.52 -3.18
N TYR A 100 -13.74 -2.84 -3.32
CA TYR A 100 -14.15 -3.54 -4.53
C TYR A 100 -15.65 -3.48 -4.77
N GLU A 101 -16.47 -3.67 -3.72
CA GLU A 101 -17.94 -3.52 -3.80
C GLU A 101 -18.35 -2.14 -4.25
N LYS A 102 -17.63 -1.10 -3.82
CA LYS A 102 -17.83 0.30 -4.23
C LYS A 102 -17.23 0.62 -5.61
N LYS A 103 -16.60 -0.35 -6.27
CA LYS A 103 -15.94 -0.21 -7.57
C LYS A 103 -14.84 0.86 -7.59
N MET A 104 -14.15 1.02 -6.48
CA MET A 104 -12.97 1.87 -6.39
C MET A 104 -11.79 1.23 -7.10
N MET A 105 -10.84 2.03 -7.56
CA MET A 105 -9.56 1.55 -8.07
C MET A 105 -8.65 1.21 -6.90
N ILE A 106 -8.37 -0.08 -6.69
CA ILE A 106 -7.55 -0.55 -5.57
C ILE A 106 -6.10 -0.69 -5.99
N ILE A 107 -5.22 0.11 -5.40
CA ILE A 107 -3.78 0.04 -5.57
C ILE A 107 -3.16 -0.56 -4.31
N LEU A 108 -2.40 -1.62 -4.43
CA LEU A 108 -1.76 -2.29 -3.31
C LEU A 108 -0.24 -2.32 -3.47
N ASN A 109 0.45 -1.78 -2.46
CA ASN A 109 1.84 -2.13 -2.19
C ASN A 109 1.85 -3.24 -1.12
N PRO A 110 2.27 -4.47 -1.44
CA PRO A 110 2.15 -5.62 -0.53
C PRO A 110 3.23 -5.65 0.57
N SER A 111 3.85 -4.53 0.88
CA SER A 111 4.89 -4.44 1.90
C SER A 111 4.31 -4.06 3.28
N PRO A 112 4.82 -4.66 4.38
CA PRO A 112 5.64 -5.88 4.43
C PRO A 112 4.83 -7.12 4.02
N PHE A 113 5.46 -8.03 3.29
CA PHE A 113 4.79 -9.26 2.87
C PHE A 113 4.74 -10.24 4.06
N ASP A 114 3.53 -10.59 4.50
CA ASP A 114 3.31 -11.55 5.59
C ASP A 114 2.02 -12.36 5.37
N SER A 115 1.70 -13.25 6.32
CA SER A 115 0.52 -14.11 6.26
C SER A 115 -0.83 -13.37 6.30
N ALA A 116 -0.86 -12.07 6.60
CA ALA A 116 -2.11 -11.30 6.53
C ALA A 116 -2.61 -11.16 5.09
N LEU A 117 -1.67 -11.07 4.12
CA LEU A 117 -2.01 -11.02 2.71
C LEU A 117 -2.65 -12.31 2.17
N GLU A 118 -2.41 -13.46 2.82
CA GLU A 118 -3.04 -14.74 2.44
C GLU A 118 -4.57 -14.72 2.64
N LYS A 119 -5.06 -13.84 3.52
CA LYS A 119 -6.50 -13.66 3.76
C LYS A 119 -7.15 -12.76 2.73
N CYS A 120 -6.36 -11.94 2.02
CA CYS A 120 -6.84 -10.97 1.06
C CYS A 120 -7.17 -11.64 -0.27
N ASN A 121 -8.30 -11.28 -0.86
CA ASN A 121 -8.60 -11.66 -2.24
C ASN A 121 -7.86 -10.74 -3.21
N LEU A 122 -6.62 -11.08 -3.53
CA LEU A 122 -5.76 -10.27 -4.40
C LEU A 122 -6.27 -10.16 -5.85
N SER A 123 -7.25 -10.97 -6.26
CA SER A 123 -7.88 -10.82 -7.59
C SER A 123 -8.74 -9.55 -7.72
N LYS A 124 -9.03 -8.87 -6.61
CA LYS A 124 -9.74 -7.58 -6.55
C LYS A 124 -8.83 -6.37 -6.76
N ILE A 125 -7.50 -6.58 -6.73
CA ILE A 125 -6.53 -5.50 -6.88
C ILE A 125 -6.50 -5.02 -8.33
N SER A 126 -6.57 -3.70 -8.51
CA SER A 126 -6.50 -3.04 -9.82
C SER A 126 -5.06 -2.82 -10.27
N LEU A 127 -4.16 -2.52 -9.33
CA LEU A 127 -2.75 -2.26 -9.62
C LEU A 127 -1.88 -2.68 -8.43
N PHE A 128 -0.84 -3.46 -8.71
CA PHE A 128 0.23 -3.76 -7.76
C PHE A 128 1.39 -2.79 -7.92
N LEU A 129 1.84 -2.19 -6.81
CA LEU A 129 3.10 -1.46 -6.71
C LEU A 129 4.07 -2.30 -5.88
N MET A 130 5.07 -2.91 -6.49
CA MET A 130 5.95 -3.83 -5.78
C MET A 130 7.39 -3.71 -6.27
N ASN A 131 8.32 -4.13 -5.44
CA ASN A 131 9.71 -4.35 -5.82
C ASN A 131 9.93 -5.82 -6.20
N GLU A 132 11.17 -6.17 -6.57
CA GLU A 132 11.54 -7.54 -7.00
C GLU A 132 11.37 -8.57 -5.86
N ILE A 133 11.58 -8.15 -4.60
CA ILE A 133 11.43 -9.05 -3.44
C ILE A 133 9.95 -9.39 -3.23
N GLU A 134 9.10 -8.39 -3.24
CA GLU A 134 7.65 -8.55 -3.11
C GLU A 134 7.07 -9.32 -4.30
N GLY A 135 7.56 -9.02 -5.51
CA GLY A 135 7.23 -9.77 -6.72
C GLY A 135 7.58 -11.26 -6.59
N PHE A 136 8.78 -11.58 -6.08
CA PHE A 136 9.14 -12.97 -5.77
C PHE A 136 8.23 -13.61 -4.72
N GLN A 137 7.88 -12.90 -3.66
CA GLN A 137 7.03 -13.42 -2.60
C GLN A 137 5.60 -13.74 -3.09
N ILE A 138 5.07 -12.95 -4.02
CA ILE A 138 3.74 -13.19 -4.63
C ILE A 138 3.78 -14.31 -5.66
N THR A 139 4.84 -14.39 -6.47
CA THR A 139 4.86 -15.21 -7.69
C THR A 139 5.74 -16.46 -7.59
N GLY A 140 6.73 -16.47 -6.70
CA GLY A 140 7.81 -17.45 -6.65
C GLY A 140 8.88 -17.27 -7.73
N GLU A 141 8.76 -16.26 -8.60
CA GLU A 141 9.69 -15.97 -9.70
C GLU A 141 10.67 -14.86 -9.32
N LYS A 142 11.93 -14.97 -9.80
CA LYS A 142 12.98 -13.99 -9.46
C LYS A 142 13.25 -12.99 -10.58
N GLU A 143 13.13 -13.43 -11.81
CA GLU A 143 13.40 -12.58 -12.97
C GLU A 143 12.23 -11.63 -13.23
N PRO A 144 12.47 -10.33 -13.44
CA PRO A 144 11.41 -9.33 -13.61
C PRO A 144 10.35 -9.71 -14.65
N ASP A 145 10.78 -10.20 -15.81
CA ASP A 145 9.85 -10.59 -16.87
C ASP A 145 8.99 -11.81 -16.50
N ARG A 146 9.54 -12.74 -15.70
CA ARG A 146 8.80 -13.88 -15.18
C ARG A 146 7.83 -13.48 -14.07
N ILE A 147 8.23 -12.54 -13.20
CA ILE A 147 7.32 -11.94 -12.19
C ILE A 147 6.11 -11.35 -12.91
N LEU A 148 6.33 -10.50 -13.91
CA LEU A 148 5.26 -9.87 -14.68
C LEU A 148 4.35 -10.89 -15.36
N ALA A 149 4.91 -11.89 -16.01
CA ALA A 149 4.15 -12.95 -16.68
C ALA A 149 3.31 -13.75 -15.66
N LYS A 150 3.89 -14.07 -14.49
CA LYS A 150 3.18 -14.81 -13.44
C LYS A 150 2.08 -13.99 -12.77
N VAL A 151 2.29 -12.70 -12.53
CA VAL A 151 1.21 -11.83 -12.04
C VAL A 151 0.06 -11.76 -13.05
N LYS A 152 0.36 -11.67 -14.35
CA LYS A 152 -0.67 -11.68 -15.40
C LYS A 152 -1.47 -12.98 -15.44
N GLU A 153 -0.81 -14.11 -15.17
CA GLU A 153 -1.47 -15.43 -15.05
C GLU A 153 -2.39 -15.49 -13.83
N LEU A 154 -1.88 -15.06 -12.66
CA LEU A 154 -2.60 -15.14 -11.39
C LEU A 154 -3.72 -14.08 -11.28
N TYR A 155 -3.46 -12.88 -11.77
CA TYR A 155 -4.33 -11.70 -11.65
C TYR A 155 -4.50 -11.00 -13.00
N PRO A 156 -5.21 -11.59 -13.96
CA PRO A 156 -5.24 -11.15 -15.38
C PRO A 156 -5.79 -9.73 -15.60
N LYS A 157 -6.54 -9.21 -14.63
CA LYS A 157 -7.11 -7.85 -14.67
C LYS A 157 -6.22 -6.80 -14.01
N ALA A 158 -5.24 -7.22 -13.22
CA ALA A 158 -4.39 -6.30 -12.49
C ALA A 158 -3.30 -5.70 -13.40
N LYS A 159 -3.02 -4.43 -13.20
CA LYS A 159 -1.83 -3.73 -13.69
C LYS A 159 -0.69 -3.93 -12.71
N VAL A 160 0.55 -3.74 -13.15
CA VAL A 160 1.72 -3.89 -12.30
C VAL A 160 2.69 -2.75 -12.53
N VAL A 161 3.20 -2.16 -11.45
CA VAL A 161 4.45 -1.41 -11.46
C VAL A 161 5.45 -2.21 -10.64
N LEU A 162 6.51 -2.67 -11.29
CA LEU A 162 7.63 -3.38 -10.66
C LEU A 162 8.84 -2.46 -10.62
N THR A 163 9.30 -2.10 -9.42
CA THR A 163 10.50 -1.28 -9.23
C THR A 163 11.74 -2.16 -9.18
N LEU A 164 12.82 -1.72 -9.86
CA LEU A 164 14.06 -2.46 -10.07
C LEU A 164 15.27 -1.72 -9.48
N GLY A 165 15.05 -0.95 -8.41
CA GLY A 165 16.10 -0.16 -7.77
C GLY A 165 16.81 0.77 -8.74
N GLY A 166 18.14 0.59 -8.91
CA GLY A 166 18.96 1.39 -9.83
C GLY A 166 18.65 1.23 -11.31
N ASP A 167 17.90 0.21 -11.69
CA ASP A 167 17.53 -0.08 -13.09
C ASP A 167 16.19 0.57 -13.49
N GLY A 168 15.53 1.27 -12.54
CA GLY A 168 14.30 1.99 -12.79
C GLY A 168 13.04 1.20 -12.47
N SER A 169 12.09 1.13 -13.38
CA SER A 169 10.82 0.44 -13.17
C SER A 169 10.23 -0.12 -14.46
N VAL A 170 9.33 -1.08 -14.30
CA VAL A 170 8.54 -1.65 -15.39
C VAL A 170 7.08 -1.53 -15.05
N TYR A 171 6.30 -1.03 -16.00
CA TYR A 171 4.83 -1.03 -15.95
C TYR A 171 4.27 -2.03 -16.92
N GLN A 172 3.26 -2.80 -16.49
CA GLN A 172 2.52 -3.73 -17.34
C GLN A 172 1.02 -3.53 -17.17
N ASP A 173 0.32 -3.50 -18.28
CA ASP A 173 -1.15 -3.54 -18.34
C ASP A 173 -1.64 -4.47 -19.47
N GLU A 174 -2.90 -4.30 -19.90
CA GLU A 174 -3.51 -5.04 -21.01
C GLU A 174 -2.92 -4.69 -22.38
N THR A 175 -2.29 -3.50 -22.52
CA THR A 175 -1.75 -3.01 -23.80
C THR A 175 -0.30 -3.38 -24.01
N GLY A 176 0.46 -3.66 -22.94
CA GLY A 176 1.86 -4.06 -23.06
C GLY A 176 2.71 -3.88 -21.81
N ILE A 177 4.01 -3.95 -22.03
CA ILE A 177 5.06 -3.77 -21.02
C ILE A 177 5.88 -2.54 -21.39
N TYR A 178 6.03 -1.62 -20.44
CA TYR A 178 6.72 -0.35 -20.60
C TYR A 178 7.84 -0.24 -19.56
N ARG A 179 9.03 0.18 -19.98
CA ARG A 179 10.21 0.29 -19.11
C ARG A 179 10.63 1.73 -18.98
N GLN A 180 10.96 2.14 -17.77
CA GLN A 180 11.47 3.48 -17.46
C GLN A 180 12.76 3.34 -16.64
N GLY A 181 13.86 3.87 -17.15
CA GLY A 181 15.11 4.01 -16.41
C GLY A 181 15.02 5.10 -15.33
N ILE A 182 16.04 5.16 -14.48
CA ILE A 182 16.14 6.19 -13.44
C ILE A 182 16.38 7.58 -14.07
N PHE A 183 15.82 8.61 -13.43
CA PHE A 183 16.23 10.00 -13.71
C PHE A 183 17.58 10.27 -13.04
N LYS A 184 18.51 10.84 -13.80
CA LYS A 184 19.83 11.28 -13.31
C LYS A 184 19.77 12.72 -12.88
#